data_e0a2677a7f3776958f1a8028a8e381b0
#
_entry.id   e0a2677a7f3776958f1a8028a8e381b0
#
_cell.length_a   1.000
_cell.length_b   1.000
_cell.length_c   1.000
_cell.angle_alpha   90.00
_cell.angle_beta   90.00
_cell.angle_gamma   90.00
#
_symmetry.space_group_name_H-M   'P 1'
#
loop_
_entity.id
_entity.type
_entity.pdbx_description
1 polymer ?
#
loop_
_entity_poly.entity_id
_entity_poly.type
_entity_poly.pdbx_seq_one_letter_code
_entity_poly.pdbx_strand_id
1 'polypeptide(L)'
;MKLLVVESPAKAKTIKGYLNDEFEVLASIGHFRDLPEKGMGIEENEDFSVKKWEIDNKKIDPIIKTIKKSDEIFLALDPDREGELIAWHLIEICKEKKLTDNRSFKRIEFSAIRKEDIINAIKNPREINQDLVNAAITRRFLDRFFGYKISPITKRRTIFGNSAGRVQSPTLKILCEKEK
;
A
#
# COMPACT_ATOMS: atom_id res chain seq x y z
N MET A 1 4.85 -24.80 1.06
CA MET A 1 5.74 -23.70 0.61
C MET A 1 5.28 -22.40 1.27
N LYS A 2 6.21 -21.54 1.71
CA LYS A 2 5.90 -20.27 2.38
C LYS A 2 6.25 -19.12 1.46
N LEU A 3 5.38 -18.13 1.36
CA LEU A 3 5.63 -16.89 0.63
C LEU A 3 5.87 -15.74 1.61
N LEU A 4 6.89 -14.94 1.36
CA LEU A 4 7.15 -13.69 2.06
C LEU A 4 7.08 -12.53 1.06
N VAL A 5 6.17 -11.58 1.30
CA VAL A 5 5.97 -10.41 0.45
C VAL A 5 6.56 -9.19 1.12
N VAL A 6 7.48 -8.53 0.44
CA VAL A 6 8.12 -7.28 0.88
C VAL A 6 7.78 -6.13 -0.06
N GLU A 7 8.17 -4.90 0.27
CA GLU A 7 7.84 -3.74 -0.55
C GLU A 7 8.74 -3.60 -1.77
N SER A 8 10.06 -3.83 -1.63
CA SER A 8 11.04 -3.55 -2.68
C SER A 8 11.86 -4.77 -3.10
N PRO A 9 12.30 -4.84 -4.39
CA PRO A 9 13.16 -5.92 -4.89
C PRO A 9 14.50 -6.03 -4.15
N ALA A 10 15.05 -4.90 -3.69
CA ALA A 10 16.28 -4.91 -2.91
C ALA A 10 16.12 -5.65 -1.58
N LYS A 11 15.02 -5.36 -0.84
CA LYS A 11 14.66 -6.10 0.38
C LYS A 11 14.45 -7.58 0.09
N ALA A 12 13.74 -7.91 -1.00
CA ALA A 12 13.49 -9.31 -1.39
C ALA A 12 14.79 -10.08 -1.61
N LYS A 13 15.75 -9.51 -2.36
CA LYS A 13 17.04 -10.14 -2.61
C LYS A 13 17.84 -10.41 -1.34
N THR A 14 17.90 -9.43 -0.45
CA THR A 14 18.62 -9.56 0.83
C THR A 14 17.99 -10.61 1.73
N ILE A 15 16.67 -10.57 1.89
CA ILE A 15 15.93 -11.48 2.78
C ILE A 15 15.95 -12.91 2.26
N LYS A 16 15.88 -13.11 0.94
CA LYS A 16 16.00 -14.44 0.35
C LYS A 16 17.35 -15.09 0.69
N GLY A 17 18.43 -14.30 0.81
CA GLY A 17 19.73 -14.81 1.25
C GLY A 17 19.81 -15.23 2.72
N TYR A 18 18.84 -14.82 3.55
CA TYR A 18 18.78 -15.18 4.97
C TYR A 18 17.84 -16.37 5.27
N LEU A 19 16.90 -16.64 4.38
CA LEU A 19 15.91 -17.70 4.54
C LEU A 19 16.30 -18.96 3.76
N ASN A 20 15.77 -20.09 4.18
CA ASN A 20 15.97 -21.37 3.50
C ASN A 20 15.05 -21.51 2.26
N ASP A 21 15.20 -22.62 1.54
CA ASP A 21 14.46 -22.92 0.29
C ASP A 21 12.94 -23.12 0.48
N GLU A 22 12.47 -23.20 1.75
CA GLU A 22 11.02 -23.27 2.02
C GLU A 22 10.29 -21.93 1.73
N PHE A 23 11.07 -20.81 1.69
CA PHE A 23 10.53 -19.49 1.46
C PHE A 23 10.77 -19.01 0.03
N GLU A 24 9.71 -18.63 -0.64
CA GLU A 24 9.79 -17.73 -1.79
C GLU A 24 9.63 -16.29 -1.31
N VAL A 25 10.45 -15.36 -1.81
CA VAL A 25 10.41 -13.96 -1.41
C VAL A 25 10.14 -13.10 -2.64
N LEU A 26 9.03 -12.36 -2.62
CA LEU A 26 8.61 -11.49 -3.72
C LEU A 26 8.41 -10.07 -3.25
N ALA A 27 8.58 -9.10 -4.17
CA ALA A 27 8.33 -7.70 -3.91
C ALA A 27 6.99 -7.24 -4.51
N SER A 28 6.24 -6.41 -3.79
CA SER A 28 5.01 -5.76 -4.28
C SER A 28 5.30 -4.64 -5.27
N ILE A 29 6.50 -4.05 -5.21
CA ILE A 29 6.92 -2.89 -6.03
C ILE A 29 5.94 -1.73 -5.83
N GLY A 30 5.71 -1.37 -4.57
CA GLY A 30 4.72 -0.36 -4.15
C GLY A 30 3.28 -0.88 -4.29
N HIS A 31 2.36 0.06 -4.54
CA HIS A 31 0.95 -0.29 -4.66
C HIS A 31 0.62 -0.98 -5.99
N PHE A 32 -0.21 -2.00 -5.91
CA PHE A 32 -0.78 -2.73 -7.06
C PHE A 32 -2.31 -2.60 -7.13
N ARG A 33 -2.92 -1.86 -6.19
CA ARG A 33 -4.35 -1.52 -6.17
C ARG A 33 -4.50 -0.08 -5.70
N ASP A 34 -5.24 0.73 -6.46
CA ASP A 34 -5.43 2.14 -6.16
C ASP A 34 -6.79 2.65 -6.68
N LEU A 35 -7.12 3.91 -6.36
CA LEU A 35 -8.22 4.63 -6.99
C LEU A 35 -7.97 4.78 -8.49
N PRO A 36 -9.01 4.85 -9.33
CA PRO A 36 -8.87 4.97 -10.78
C PRO A 36 -8.07 6.23 -11.15
N GLU A 37 -7.26 6.12 -12.22
CA GLU A 37 -6.48 7.25 -12.71
C GLU A 37 -7.37 8.43 -13.11
N LYS A 38 -8.51 8.15 -13.73
CA LYS A 38 -9.45 9.17 -14.22
C LYS A 38 -10.70 9.22 -13.36
N GLY A 39 -11.14 10.45 -13.05
CA GLY A 39 -12.34 10.70 -12.27
C GLY A 39 -12.12 10.63 -10.76
N MET A 40 -13.17 10.91 -10.00
CA MET A 40 -13.11 10.92 -8.53
C MET A 40 -12.87 9.51 -7.98
N GLY A 41 -13.55 8.49 -8.50
CA GLY A 41 -13.44 7.10 -8.06
C GLY A 41 -14.02 6.81 -6.68
N ILE A 42 -14.54 7.83 -6.01
CA ILE A 42 -15.11 7.79 -4.67
C ILE A 42 -16.59 8.17 -4.78
N GLU A 43 -17.46 7.46 -4.10
CA GLU A 43 -18.86 7.85 -3.93
C GLU A 43 -18.96 8.87 -2.81
N GLU A 44 -19.60 10.01 -3.12
CA GLU A 44 -19.84 11.06 -2.13
C GLU A 44 -21.15 10.75 -1.35
N ASN A 45 -21.24 9.53 -0.82
CA ASN A 45 -22.29 9.12 0.11
C ASN A 45 -21.80 9.33 1.56
N GLU A 46 -22.63 8.98 2.53
CA GLU A 46 -22.32 9.14 3.96
C GLU A 46 -21.01 8.41 4.37
N ASP A 47 -20.70 7.28 3.74
CA ASP A 47 -19.57 6.42 4.08
C ASP A 47 -18.32 6.65 3.20
N PHE A 48 -18.40 7.50 2.19
CA PHE A 48 -17.30 7.75 1.24
C PHE A 48 -16.65 6.47 0.69
N SER A 49 -17.46 5.58 0.12
CA SER A 49 -16.99 4.31 -0.40
C SER A 49 -16.26 4.43 -1.74
N VAL A 50 -15.41 3.47 -2.05
CA VAL A 50 -14.73 3.40 -3.35
C VAL A 50 -15.63 2.69 -4.35
N LYS A 51 -15.98 3.36 -5.46
CA LYS A 51 -16.79 2.78 -6.55
C LYS A 51 -16.14 1.53 -7.15
N LYS A 52 -14.86 1.64 -7.44
CA LYS A 52 -14.07 0.57 -8.05
C LYS A 52 -12.59 0.82 -7.79
N TRP A 53 -11.91 -0.21 -7.33
CA TRP A 53 -10.45 -0.22 -7.27
C TRP A 53 -9.88 -0.63 -8.63
N GLU A 54 -8.82 0.05 -9.07
CA GLU A 54 -8.02 -0.39 -10.21
C GLU A 54 -6.85 -1.25 -9.72
N ILE A 55 -6.61 -2.35 -10.42
CA ILE A 55 -5.57 -3.32 -10.08
C ILE A 55 -4.52 -3.35 -11.20
N ASP A 56 -3.26 -3.16 -10.85
CA ASP A 56 -2.12 -3.38 -11.73
C ASP A 56 -1.80 -4.88 -11.77
N ASN A 57 -2.37 -5.55 -12.77
CA ASN A 57 -2.19 -6.98 -12.94
C ASN A 57 -0.72 -7.36 -13.18
N LYS A 58 0.10 -6.50 -13.79
CA LYS A 58 1.52 -6.79 -14.05
C LYS A 58 2.29 -6.97 -12.74
N LYS A 59 1.93 -6.18 -11.72
CA LYS A 59 2.56 -6.27 -10.39
C LYS A 59 2.01 -7.41 -9.56
N ILE A 60 0.70 -7.63 -9.59
CA ILE A 60 0.06 -8.58 -8.67
C ILE A 60 0.09 -10.03 -9.17
N ASP A 61 0.05 -10.28 -10.48
CA ASP A 61 -0.05 -11.64 -11.04
C ASP A 61 1.10 -12.58 -10.62
N PRO A 62 2.38 -12.14 -10.55
CA PRO A 62 3.45 -12.99 -10.04
C PRO A 62 3.21 -13.41 -8.58
N ILE A 63 2.72 -12.48 -7.74
CA ILE A 63 2.41 -12.75 -6.34
C ILE A 63 1.25 -13.73 -6.22
N ILE A 64 0.16 -13.49 -6.95
CA ILE A 64 -1.01 -14.40 -6.98
C ILE A 64 -0.63 -15.81 -7.45
N LYS A 65 0.22 -15.91 -8.48
CA LYS A 65 0.72 -17.19 -8.96
C LYS A 65 1.47 -17.97 -7.88
N THR A 66 2.24 -17.29 -7.08
CA THR A 66 3.00 -17.89 -5.98
C THR A 66 2.08 -18.20 -4.79
N ILE A 67 1.13 -17.32 -4.43
CA ILE A 67 0.12 -17.58 -3.40
C ILE A 67 -0.63 -18.89 -3.66
N LYS A 68 -1.00 -19.18 -4.91
CA LYS A 68 -1.69 -20.42 -5.27
C LYS A 68 -0.91 -21.69 -4.90
N LYS A 69 0.41 -21.59 -4.76
CA LYS A 69 1.32 -22.70 -4.41
C LYS A 69 1.78 -22.66 -2.95
N SER A 70 1.36 -21.66 -2.19
CA SER A 70 1.80 -21.42 -0.81
C SER A 70 0.69 -21.70 0.19
N ASP A 71 1.05 -22.21 1.35
CA ASP A 71 0.13 -22.48 2.45
C ASP A 71 0.14 -21.35 3.48
N GLU A 72 1.32 -20.73 3.68
CA GLU A 72 1.54 -19.60 4.57
C GLU A 72 2.06 -18.40 3.80
N ILE A 73 1.44 -17.24 3.98
CA ILE A 73 1.79 -15.97 3.36
C ILE A 73 2.16 -14.96 4.45
N PHE A 74 3.42 -14.52 4.45
CA PHE A 74 3.93 -13.51 5.36
C PHE A 74 3.98 -12.15 4.66
N LEU A 75 3.30 -11.17 5.23
CA LEU A 75 3.21 -9.81 4.73
C LEU A 75 4.23 -8.95 5.49
N ALA A 76 5.42 -8.86 4.92
CA ALA A 76 6.60 -8.20 5.50
C ALA A 76 6.83 -6.80 4.89
N LEU A 77 5.75 -6.04 4.79
CA LEU A 77 5.77 -4.66 4.28
C LEU A 77 6.18 -3.68 5.38
N ASP A 78 6.52 -2.46 5.02
CA ASP A 78 7.01 -1.47 5.97
C ASP A 78 6.04 -1.23 7.14
N PRO A 79 6.53 -0.92 8.34
CA PRO A 79 5.70 -0.74 9.53
C PRO A 79 5.05 0.65 9.55
N ASP A 80 4.38 1.02 8.47
CA ASP A 80 3.65 2.26 8.34
C ASP A 80 2.26 2.03 7.71
N ARG A 81 1.46 3.09 7.60
CA ARG A 81 0.12 3.01 7.04
C ARG A 81 0.09 2.59 5.56
N GLU A 82 1.12 2.94 4.78
CA GLU A 82 1.19 2.57 3.36
C GLU A 82 1.47 1.06 3.20
N GLY A 83 2.43 0.53 3.97
CA GLY A 83 2.70 -0.92 4.03
C GLY A 83 1.48 -1.70 4.52
N GLU A 84 0.75 -1.17 5.51
CA GLU A 84 -0.46 -1.79 6.02
C GLU A 84 -1.58 -1.83 4.97
N LEU A 85 -1.73 -0.75 4.20
CA LEU A 85 -2.70 -0.69 3.09
C LEU A 85 -2.35 -1.67 1.97
N ILE A 86 -1.07 -1.81 1.62
CA ILE A 86 -0.63 -2.79 0.62
C ILE A 86 -0.94 -4.22 1.10
N ALA A 87 -0.64 -4.52 2.36
CA ALA A 87 -0.95 -5.82 2.98
C ALA A 87 -2.44 -6.13 2.93
N TRP A 88 -3.27 -5.18 3.36
CA TRP A 88 -4.72 -5.30 3.33
C TRP A 88 -5.25 -5.49 1.90
N HIS A 89 -4.79 -4.70 0.93
CA HIS A 89 -5.17 -4.85 -0.47
C HIS A 89 -4.85 -6.24 -1.02
N LEU A 90 -3.71 -6.84 -0.63
CA LEU A 90 -3.36 -8.19 -1.07
C LEU A 90 -4.36 -9.22 -0.54
N ILE A 91 -4.72 -9.13 0.74
CA ILE A 91 -5.72 -10.02 1.35
C ILE A 91 -7.08 -9.86 0.66
N GLU A 92 -7.53 -8.63 0.43
CA GLU A 92 -8.82 -8.36 -0.24
C GLU A 92 -8.85 -8.93 -1.67
N ILE A 93 -7.79 -8.76 -2.46
CA ILE A 93 -7.68 -9.37 -3.78
C ILE A 93 -7.71 -10.91 -3.68
N CYS A 94 -7.07 -11.48 -2.68
CA CYS A 94 -7.12 -12.93 -2.45
C CYS A 94 -8.52 -13.42 -2.07
N LYS A 95 -9.28 -12.65 -1.25
CA LYS A 95 -10.68 -12.93 -0.95
C LYS A 95 -11.55 -12.89 -2.20
N GLU A 96 -11.43 -11.80 -3.00
CA GLU A 96 -12.15 -11.63 -4.27
C GLU A 96 -11.88 -12.79 -5.25
N LYS A 97 -10.65 -13.30 -5.26
CA LYS A 97 -10.22 -14.45 -6.09
C LYS A 97 -10.47 -15.83 -5.44
N LYS A 98 -11.09 -15.89 -4.26
CA LYS A 98 -11.32 -17.13 -3.48
C LYS A 98 -10.02 -17.92 -3.21
N LEU A 99 -8.98 -17.21 -2.85
CA LEU A 99 -7.65 -17.79 -2.58
C LEU A 99 -7.29 -17.81 -1.09
N THR A 100 -8.24 -17.48 -0.20
CA THR A 100 -8.02 -17.48 1.26
C THR A 100 -8.26 -18.82 1.91
N ASP A 101 -9.05 -19.70 1.28
CA ASP A 101 -9.36 -21.01 1.82
C ASP A 101 -8.09 -21.85 1.95
N ASN A 102 -7.88 -22.44 3.12
CA ASN A 102 -6.72 -23.26 3.47
C ASN A 102 -5.36 -22.52 3.42
N ARG A 103 -5.33 -21.19 3.47
CA ARG A 103 -4.12 -20.37 3.51
C ARG A 103 -4.10 -19.43 4.69
N SER A 104 -2.94 -19.30 5.31
CA SER A 104 -2.72 -18.40 6.43
C SER A 104 -2.02 -17.13 5.96
N PHE A 105 -2.62 -15.98 6.20
CA PHE A 105 -2.02 -14.66 5.96
C PHE A 105 -1.57 -14.08 7.30
N LYS A 106 -0.29 -13.75 7.41
CA LYS A 106 0.34 -13.28 8.65
C LYS A 106 1.07 -11.98 8.39
N ARG A 107 0.74 -10.93 9.10
CA ARG A 107 1.49 -9.67 9.07
C ARG A 107 2.71 -9.78 9.97
N ILE A 108 3.89 -9.43 9.46
CA ILE A 108 5.13 -9.38 10.24
C ILE A 108 5.82 -8.03 10.08
N GLU A 109 6.52 -7.62 11.12
CA GLU A 109 7.27 -6.35 11.16
C GLU A 109 8.69 -6.57 11.69
N PHE A 110 9.63 -5.86 11.10
CA PHE A 110 11.01 -5.80 11.58
C PHE A 110 11.58 -4.40 11.37
N SER A 111 12.37 -3.94 12.34
CA SER A 111 12.97 -2.60 12.32
C SER A 111 14.23 -2.55 11.47
N ALA A 112 14.92 -3.66 11.29
CA ALA A 112 16.13 -3.78 10.52
C ALA A 112 16.16 -5.06 9.69
N ILE A 113 16.83 -5.00 8.51
CA ILE A 113 16.96 -6.16 7.63
C ILE A 113 18.17 -6.99 8.10
N ARG A 114 18.05 -7.60 9.28
CA ARG A 114 19.01 -8.55 9.83
C ARG A 114 18.36 -9.92 9.91
N LYS A 115 19.16 -10.97 9.75
CA LYS A 115 18.67 -12.35 9.75
C LYS A 115 17.87 -12.69 11.03
N GLU A 116 18.37 -12.29 12.18
CA GLU A 116 17.76 -12.54 13.48
C GLU A 116 16.41 -11.84 13.63
N ASP A 117 16.34 -10.55 13.20
CA ASP A 117 15.11 -9.75 13.28
C ASP A 117 14.01 -10.35 12.40
N ILE A 118 14.36 -10.83 11.19
CA ILE A 118 13.43 -11.45 10.26
C ILE A 118 12.92 -12.80 10.81
N ILE A 119 13.81 -13.66 11.31
CA ILE A 119 13.44 -14.94 11.90
C ILE A 119 12.52 -14.73 13.12
N ASN A 120 12.83 -13.73 13.94
CA ASN A 120 12.02 -13.39 15.11
C ASN A 120 10.64 -12.86 14.69
N ALA A 121 10.57 -12.00 13.67
CA ALA A 121 9.31 -11.49 13.14
C ALA A 121 8.42 -12.62 12.57
N ILE A 122 9.01 -13.60 11.86
CA ILE A 122 8.28 -14.76 11.34
C ILE A 122 7.66 -15.61 12.49
N LYS A 123 8.34 -15.70 13.64
CA LYS A 123 7.84 -16.40 14.83
C LYS A 123 6.76 -15.64 15.58
N ASN A 124 6.72 -14.32 15.46
CA ASN A 124 5.82 -13.41 16.18
C ASN A 124 4.97 -12.58 15.21
N PRO A 125 4.09 -13.21 14.42
CA PRO A 125 3.20 -12.48 13.52
C PRO A 125 2.11 -11.75 14.30
N ARG A 126 1.54 -10.70 13.67
CA ARG A 126 0.38 -9.96 14.15
C ARG A 126 -0.75 -9.94 13.12
N GLU A 127 -1.88 -9.43 13.51
CA GLU A 127 -2.99 -9.11 12.61
C GLU A 127 -2.77 -7.77 11.87
N ILE A 128 -3.53 -7.55 10.80
CA ILE A 128 -3.61 -6.27 10.11
C ILE A 128 -4.18 -5.21 11.06
N ASN A 129 -3.52 -4.07 11.13
CA ASN A 129 -4.01 -2.91 11.88
C ASN A 129 -5.02 -2.11 11.01
N GLN A 130 -6.31 -2.32 11.26
CA GLN A 130 -7.38 -1.70 10.49
C GLN A 130 -7.38 -0.17 10.62
N ASP A 131 -6.93 0.40 11.73
CA ASP A 131 -6.86 1.86 11.92
C ASP A 131 -5.81 2.48 11.00
N LEU A 132 -4.67 1.83 10.82
CA LEU A 132 -3.65 2.26 9.86
C LEU A 132 -4.14 2.15 8.42
N VAL A 133 -4.87 1.08 8.09
CA VAL A 133 -5.52 0.92 6.77
C VAL A 133 -6.50 2.07 6.53
N ASN A 134 -7.38 2.33 7.47
CA ASN A 134 -8.37 3.40 7.38
C ASN A 134 -7.71 4.78 7.26
N ALA A 135 -6.62 5.03 8.01
CA ALA A 135 -5.84 6.27 7.91
C ALA A 135 -5.21 6.45 6.52
N ALA A 136 -4.69 5.36 5.92
CA ALA A 136 -4.13 5.39 4.57
C ALA A 136 -5.21 5.66 3.50
N ILE A 137 -6.36 4.99 3.59
CA ILE A 137 -7.50 5.20 2.69
C ILE A 137 -8.01 6.64 2.81
N THR A 138 -8.21 7.14 4.03
CA THR A 138 -8.64 8.51 4.29
C THR A 138 -7.69 9.53 3.67
N ARG A 139 -6.38 9.33 3.82
CA ARG A 139 -5.38 10.18 3.18
C ARG A 139 -5.56 10.20 1.66
N ARG A 140 -5.74 9.03 1.01
CA ARG A 140 -5.96 8.94 -0.43
C ARG A 140 -7.21 9.67 -0.88
N PHE A 141 -8.28 9.57 -0.10
CA PHE A 141 -9.53 10.29 -0.35
C PHE A 141 -9.32 11.80 -0.28
N LEU A 142 -8.69 12.28 0.78
CA LEU A 142 -8.38 13.70 0.94
C LEU A 142 -7.51 14.23 -0.20
N ASP A 143 -6.44 13.52 -0.56
CA ASP A 143 -5.56 13.92 -1.66
C ASP A 143 -6.32 13.95 -3.00
N ARG A 144 -7.27 13.01 -3.22
CA ARG A 144 -8.14 12.97 -4.40
C ARG A 144 -9.12 14.14 -4.43
N PHE A 145 -9.80 14.44 -3.32
CA PHE A 145 -10.70 15.58 -3.21
C PHE A 145 -9.98 16.90 -3.44
N PHE A 146 -8.84 17.12 -2.81
CA PHE A 146 -8.02 18.32 -3.05
C PHE A 146 -7.62 18.44 -4.52
N GLY A 147 -7.12 17.37 -5.12
CA GLY A 147 -6.72 17.34 -6.51
C GLY A 147 -7.86 17.69 -7.47
N TYR A 148 -9.02 17.09 -7.29
CA TYR A 148 -10.15 17.24 -8.22
C TYR A 148 -11.02 18.47 -7.98
N LYS A 149 -11.24 18.86 -6.71
CA LYS A 149 -12.12 20.00 -6.40
C LYS A 149 -11.39 21.34 -6.27
N ILE A 150 -10.16 21.35 -5.79
CA ILE A 150 -9.40 22.59 -5.55
C ILE A 150 -8.52 22.97 -6.74
N SER A 151 -7.85 22.02 -7.38
CA SER A 151 -6.96 22.31 -8.53
C SER A 151 -7.66 23.04 -9.69
N PRO A 152 -8.91 22.75 -10.07
CA PRO A 152 -9.61 23.52 -11.09
C PRO A 152 -9.82 25.00 -10.71
N ILE A 153 -10.01 25.28 -9.41
CA ILE A 153 -10.16 26.66 -8.91
C ILE A 153 -8.84 27.40 -9.06
N THR A 154 -7.73 26.77 -8.67
CA THR A 154 -6.38 27.32 -8.80
C THR A 154 -6.06 27.65 -10.26
N LYS A 155 -6.33 26.72 -11.18
CA LYS A 155 -6.12 26.92 -12.63
C LYS A 155 -6.90 28.12 -13.20
N ARG A 156 -8.10 28.37 -12.69
CA ARG A 156 -8.94 29.50 -13.16
C ARG A 156 -8.49 30.85 -12.59
N ARG A 157 -7.83 30.86 -11.44
CA ARG A 157 -7.52 32.06 -10.67
C ARG A 157 -6.06 32.50 -10.72
N THR A 158 -5.19 31.67 -11.26
CA THR A 158 -3.75 31.96 -11.35
C THR A 158 -3.22 31.70 -12.77
N ILE A 159 -2.28 32.52 -13.21
CA ILE A 159 -1.68 32.39 -14.54
C ILE A 159 -0.77 31.15 -14.63
N PHE A 160 -0.08 30.81 -13.53
CA PHE A 160 0.92 29.76 -13.49
C PHE A 160 0.54 28.54 -12.62
N GLY A 161 -0.51 28.66 -11.80
CA GLY A 161 -0.92 27.60 -10.88
C GLY A 161 -1.66 26.47 -11.57
N ASN A 162 -1.03 25.29 -11.73
CA ASN A 162 -1.62 24.15 -12.39
C ASN A 162 -2.34 23.17 -11.46
N SER A 163 -2.00 23.16 -10.18
CA SER A 163 -2.58 22.26 -9.20
C SER A 163 -2.55 22.83 -7.79
N ALA A 164 -3.42 22.32 -6.95
CA ALA A 164 -3.40 22.51 -5.51
C ALA A 164 -3.39 21.15 -4.83
N GLY A 165 -2.69 21.05 -3.71
CA GLY A 165 -2.59 19.80 -2.95
C GLY A 165 -2.56 20.07 -1.45
N ARG A 166 -2.98 19.09 -0.69
CA ARG A 166 -3.05 19.14 0.77
C ARG A 166 -1.71 19.49 1.44
N VAL A 167 -0.60 19.07 0.86
CA VAL A 167 0.76 19.37 1.36
C VAL A 167 1.35 20.59 0.61
N GLN A 168 1.18 20.68 -0.70
CA GLN A 168 1.76 21.74 -1.54
C GLN A 168 1.34 23.14 -1.09
N SER A 169 0.05 23.35 -0.86
CA SER A 169 -0.49 24.68 -0.53
C SER A 169 -0.01 25.20 0.83
N PRO A 170 -0.05 24.42 1.94
CA PRO A 170 0.51 24.83 3.22
C PRO A 170 2.02 25.04 3.16
N THR A 171 2.76 24.19 2.46
CA THR A 171 4.23 24.32 2.34
C THR A 171 4.59 25.63 1.65
N LEU A 172 3.93 25.96 0.52
CA LEU A 172 4.13 27.22 -0.17
C LEU A 172 3.81 28.43 0.72
N LYS A 173 2.72 28.36 1.49
CA LYS A 173 2.36 29.43 2.44
C LYS A 173 3.48 29.65 3.46
N ILE A 174 4.01 28.58 4.09
CA ILE A 174 5.09 28.67 5.06
C ILE A 174 6.35 29.28 4.44
N LEU A 175 6.70 28.91 3.22
CA LEU A 175 7.86 29.50 2.51
C LEU A 175 7.66 31.00 2.29
N CYS A 176 6.51 31.41 1.74
CA CYS A 176 6.20 32.82 1.51
C CYS A 176 6.17 33.65 2.82
N GLU A 177 5.74 33.07 3.94
CA GLU A 177 5.75 33.74 5.25
C GLU A 177 7.17 33.91 5.81
N LYS A 178 8.09 33.01 5.47
CA LYS A 178 9.50 33.10 5.89
C LYS A 178 10.35 34.04 5.04
N GLU A 179 9.93 34.30 3.80
CA GLU A 179 10.63 35.20 2.87
C GLU A 179 10.23 36.67 3.06
N LYS A 180 9.21 36.97 3.85
CA LYS A 180 8.78 38.32 4.24
C LYS A 180 9.56 38.82 5.45
#